data_46709a07a7e058fab86c6950434746fd
#
_entry.id   46709a07a7e058fab86c6950434746fd
#
_cell.length_a   1.000
_cell.length_b   1.000
_cell.length_c   1.000
_cell.angle_alpha   90.00
_cell.angle_beta   90.00
_cell.angle_gamma   90.00
#
_symmetry.space_group_name_H-M   'P 1'
#
loop_
_entity.id
_entity.type
_entity.pdbx_description
1 polymer ?
#
loop_
_entity_poly.entity_id
_entity_poly.type
_entity_poly.pdbx_seq_one_letter_code
_entity_poly.pdbx_strand_id
1 'polypeptide(L)'
;MGSAGKSDKYKKLFMNLPIGFAQARIVNDPVNGTNYEIVDANEIFGEYFKLDVSDYKDKILKESKIEVLQDINAWFTAYNNSGTKEGDLMDVEITMESLQKVFNTVMYKSEADYINMVVIDVTKQKETEEKLSKAIVDANAAYKTQAEFLANMSHEIRTPINGILGMLQLTLMAEDLQADYRDNLITAKNCADTLLRLINDILDISKLEAGKY
;
A
#
# COMPACT_ATOMS: atom_id res chain seq x y z
N MET A 1 -40.10 -18.91 23.01
CA MET A 1 -39.47 -17.71 23.61
C MET A 1 -37.96 -17.55 23.30
N GLY A 2 -37.48 -18.01 22.14
CA GLY A 2 -36.03 -18.06 21.83
C GLY A 2 -35.53 -17.19 20.67
N SER A 3 -36.39 -16.71 19.74
CA SER A 3 -35.91 -16.00 18.55
C SER A 3 -35.78 -14.48 18.74
N ALA A 4 -36.70 -13.86 19.48
CA ALA A 4 -36.65 -12.40 19.71
C ALA A 4 -35.39 -11.95 20.48
N GLY A 5 -34.97 -12.72 21.49
CA GLY A 5 -33.78 -12.40 22.28
C GLY A 5 -32.45 -12.57 21.54
N LYS A 6 -32.39 -13.48 20.53
CA LYS A 6 -31.22 -13.61 19.65
C LYS A 6 -31.11 -12.44 18.67
N SER A 7 -32.21 -12.05 18.04
CA SER A 7 -32.27 -10.91 17.13
C SER A 7 -31.78 -9.62 17.80
N ASP A 8 -32.25 -9.34 19.02
CA ASP A 8 -31.86 -8.15 19.78
C ASP A 8 -30.37 -8.13 20.17
N LYS A 9 -29.79 -9.31 20.44
CA LYS A 9 -28.36 -9.44 20.75
C LYS A 9 -27.47 -9.14 19.54
N TYR A 10 -27.82 -9.64 18.36
CA TYR A 10 -27.06 -9.36 17.14
C TYR A 10 -27.21 -7.90 16.72
N LYS A 11 -28.39 -7.32 16.83
CA LYS A 11 -28.60 -5.90 16.58
C LYS A 11 -27.71 -5.03 17.46
N LYS A 12 -27.65 -5.30 18.75
CA LYS A 12 -26.76 -4.59 19.69
C LYS A 12 -25.27 -4.75 19.32
N LEU A 13 -24.87 -5.90 18.79
CA LEU A 13 -23.49 -6.10 18.33
C LEU A 13 -23.17 -5.18 17.16
N PHE A 14 -23.99 -5.20 16.10
CA PHE A 14 -23.75 -4.36 14.92
C PHE A 14 -23.79 -2.87 15.23
N MET A 15 -24.68 -2.44 16.13
CA MET A 15 -24.77 -1.04 16.52
C MET A 15 -23.57 -0.53 17.32
N ASN A 16 -22.74 -1.42 17.89
CA ASN A 16 -21.55 -1.07 18.68
C ASN A 16 -20.23 -1.47 18.03
N LEU A 17 -20.23 -1.98 16.78
CA LEU A 17 -19.00 -2.25 16.05
C LEU A 17 -18.31 -0.95 15.61
N PRO A 18 -16.97 -0.88 15.59
CA PRO A 18 -16.22 0.29 15.12
C PRO A 18 -16.15 0.35 13.58
N ILE A 19 -17.24 -0.01 12.92
CA ILE A 19 -17.42 0.00 11.46
C ILE A 19 -18.78 0.59 11.15
N GLY A 20 -18.91 1.28 10.02
CA GLY A 20 -20.19 1.82 9.58
C GLY A 20 -21.13 0.67 9.16
N PHE A 21 -22.35 0.69 9.66
CA PHE A 21 -23.39 -0.27 9.29
C PHE A 21 -24.66 0.46 8.91
N ALA A 22 -25.27 0.07 7.79
CA ALA A 22 -26.60 0.51 7.41
C ALA A 22 -27.40 -0.64 6.81
N GLN A 23 -28.71 -0.64 7.05
CA GLN A 23 -29.68 -1.49 6.40
C GLN A 23 -30.64 -0.63 5.60
N ALA A 24 -30.77 -0.91 4.31
CA ALA A 24 -31.69 -0.24 3.43
C ALA A 24 -32.82 -1.18 2.99
N ARG A 25 -34.03 -0.66 2.93
CA ARG A 25 -35.19 -1.31 2.32
C ARG A 25 -35.30 -0.90 0.86
N ILE A 26 -35.54 -1.87 -0.02
CA ILE A 26 -35.84 -1.63 -1.43
C ILE A 26 -37.29 -1.17 -1.54
N VAL A 27 -37.51 -0.01 -2.14
CA VAL A 27 -38.82 0.57 -2.37
C VAL A 27 -39.05 0.64 -3.88
N ASN A 28 -39.93 -0.21 -4.38
CA ASN A 28 -40.32 -0.23 -5.79
C ASN A 28 -41.48 0.71 -6.04
N ASP A 29 -41.25 1.79 -6.77
CA ASP A 29 -42.28 2.73 -7.21
C ASP A 29 -42.60 2.48 -8.69
N PRO A 30 -43.90 2.28 -9.05
CA PRO A 30 -44.29 2.02 -10.43
C PRO A 30 -43.97 3.14 -11.41
N VAL A 31 -43.80 4.38 -10.92
CA VAL A 31 -43.52 5.58 -11.74
C VAL A 31 -42.04 5.96 -11.71
N ASN A 32 -41.42 5.90 -10.52
CA ASN A 32 -40.07 6.40 -10.29
C ASN A 32 -38.99 5.30 -10.25
N GLY A 33 -39.40 4.02 -10.40
CA GLY A 33 -38.50 2.86 -10.39
C GLY A 33 -38.04 2.47 -8.97
N THR A 34 -36.93 1.74 -8.88
CA THR A 34 -36.39 1.26 -7.61
C THR A 34 -35.69 2.38 -6.85
N ASN A 35 -36.03 2.50 -5.58
CA ASN A 35 -35.45 3.44 -4.62
C ASN A 35 -35.01 2.69 -3.35
N TYR A 36 -34.32 3.38 -2.46
CA TYR A 36 -33.83 2.82 -1.22
C TYR A 36 -34.16 3.76 -0.06
N GLU A 37 -34.47 3.15 1.08
CA GLU A 37 -34.78 3.85 2.33
C GLU A 37 -33.91 3.23 3.44
N ILE A 38 -33.07 4.01 4.11
CA ILE A 38 -32.28 3.53 5.24
C ILE A 38 -33.18 3.37 6.45
N VAL A 39 -33.42 2.13 6.85
CA VAL A 39 -34.30 1.78 7.98
C VAL A 39 -33.53 1.66 9.30
N ASP A 40 -32.25 1.31 9.21
CA ASP A 40 -31.38 1.20 10.39
C ASP A 40 -29.93 1.53 10.02
N ALA A 41 -29.22 2.18 10.93
CA ALA A 41 -27.78 2.46 10.79
C ALA A 41 -27.17 2.70 12.18
N ASN A 42 -25.87 2.41 12.33
CA ASN A 42 -25.16 2.72 13.56
C ASN A 42 -24.57 4.14 13.55
N GLU A 43 -24.09 4.59 14.70
CA GLU A 43 -23.51 5.92 14.88
C GLU A 43 -22.28 6.15 13.98
N ILE A 44 -21.43 5.14 13.83
CA ILE A 44 -20.23 5.19 12.98
C ILE A 44 -20.57 5.43 11.50
N PHE A 45 -21.69 4.89 11.02
CA PHE A 45 -22.17 5.21 9.68
C PHE A 45 -22.45 6.71 9.53
N GLY A 46 -23.16 7.29 10.48
CA GLY A 46 -23.41 8.75 10.50
C GLY A 46 -22.10 9.55 10.53
N GLU A 47 -21.16 9.18 11.39
CA GLU A 47 -19.87 9.85 11.52
C GLU A 47 -19.04 9.77 10.22
N TYR A 48 -18.99 8.60 9.57
CA TYR A 48 -18.24 8.42 8.32
C TYR A 48 -18.73 9.34 7.21
N PHE A 49 -20.05 9.47 7.09
CA PHE A 49 -20.71 10.23 6.04
C PHE A 49 -21.09 11.65 6.45
N LYS A 50 -20.79 12.05 7.68
CA LYS A 50 -21.15 13.36 8.27
C LYS A 50 -22.64 13.64 8.18
N LEU A 51 -23.44 12.65 8.52
CA LEU A 51 -24.90 12.66 8.48
C LEU A 51 -25.49 12.52 9.88
N ASP A 52 -26.50 13.30 10.19
CA ASP A 52 -27.36 13.06 11.33
C ASP A 52 -28.45 12.04 10.99
N VAL A 53 -28.96 11.31 11.99
CA VAL A 53 -30.05 10.33 11.80
C VAL A 53 -31.25 10.94 11.08
N SER A 54 -31.57 12.19 11.35
CA SER A 54 -32.64 12.95 10.73
C SER A 54 -32.45 13.20 9.23
N ASP A 55 -31.24 13.06 8.70
CA ASP A 55 -30.95 13.30 7.30
C ASP A 55 -31.40 12.13 6.42
N TYR A 56 -31.33 10.90 6.92
CA TYR A 56 -31.53 9.70 6.12
C TYR A 56 -32.61 8.74 6.61
N LYS A 57 -32.90 8.70 7.90
CA LYS A 57 -33.84 7.71 8.47
C LYS A 57 -35.25 7.97 7.95
N ASP A 58 -35.90 6.88 7.50
CA ASP A 58 -37.25 6.89 6.95
C ASP A 58 -37.43 7.84 5.74
N LYS A 59 -36.33 8.10 4.99
CA LYS A 59 -36.36 8.93 3.79
C LYS A 59 -35.90 8.16 2.56
N ILE A 60 -36.52 8.47 1.43
CA ILE A 60 -36.11 7.95 0.12
C ILE A 60 -34.80 8.63 -0.30
N LEU A 61 -33.73 7.84 -0.47
CA LEU A 61 -32.39 8.37 -0.75
C LEU A 61 -32.33 9.18 -2.05
N LYS A 62 -33.02 8.72 -3.10
CA LYS A 62 -33.05 9.39 -4.40
C LYS A 62 -33.65 10.80 -4.34
N GLU A 63 -34.52 11.06 -3.40
CA GLU A 63 -35.17 12.37 -3.23
C GLU A 63 -34.35 13.33 -2.38
N SER A 64 -33.25 12.85 -1.77
CA SER A 64 -32.37 13.68 -0.98
C SER A 64 -31.60 14.69 -1.85
N LYS A 65 -31.44 15.89 -1.31
CA LYS A 65 -30.57 16.93 -1.90
C LYS A 65 -29.14 16.85 -1.34
N ILE A 66 -28.86 15.94 -0.43
CA ILE A 66 -27.56 15.73 0.18
C ILE A 66 -26.74 14.83 -0.76
N GLU A 67 -25.64 15.35 -1.30
CA GLU A 67 -24.79 14.66 -2.29
C GLU A 67 -24.34 13.28 -1.82
N VAL A 68 -23.88 13.18 -0.58
CA VAL A 68 -23.46 11.90 0.03
C VAL A 68 -24.57 10.84 0.01
N LEU A 69 -25.83 11.22 0.23
CA LEU A 69 -26.97 10.29 0.15
C LEU A 69 -27.31 9.88 -1.28
N GLN A 70 -27.01 10.74 -2.26
CA GLN A 70 -27.10 10.37 -3.68
C GLN A 70 -26.04 9.35 -4.08
N ASP A 71 -24.80 9.51 -3.59
CA ASP A 71 -23.73 8.55 -3.78
C ASP A 71 -24.09 7.19 -3.16
N ILE A 72 -24.59 7.18 -1.91
CA ILE A 72 -25.04 5.96 -1.24
C ILE A 72 -26.19 5.30 -2.01
N ASN A 73 -27.13 6.08 -2.54
CA ASN A 73 -28.21 5.57 -3.39
C ASN A 73 -27.66 4.92 -4.67
N ALA A 74 -26.63 5.51 -5.28
CA ALA A 74 -25.97 4.93 -6.45
C ALA A 74 -25.30 3.59 -6.12
N TRP A 75 -24.68 3.44 -4.95
CA TRP A 75 -24.08 2.19 -4.50
C TRP A 75 -25.13 1.08 -4.32
N PHE A 76 -26.23 1.37 -3.65
CA PHE A 76 -27.34 0.41 -3.54
C PHE A 76 -27.92 0.03 -4.91
N THR A 77 -28.02 1.01 -5.81
CA THR A 77 -28.50 0.78 -7.18
C THR A 77 -27.54 -0.14 -7.95
N ALA A 78 -26.24 0.12 -7.89
CA ALA A 78 -25.21 -0.70 -8.53
C ALA A 78 -25.24 -2.13 -7.99
N TYR A 79 -25.33 -2.30 -6.67
CA TYR A 79 -25.45 -3.61 -6.02
C TYR A 79 -26.71 -4.35 -6.48
N ASN A 80 -27.86 -3.70 -6.44
CA ASN A 80 -29.13 -4.34 -6.82
C ASN A 80 -29.16 -4.77 -8.30
N ASN A 81 -28.49 -4.00 -9.17
CA ASN A 81 -28.41 -4.30 -10.61
C ASN A 81 -27.30 -5.30 -10.97
N SER A 82 -26.41 -5.65 -10.03
CA SER A 82 -25.29 -6.58 -10.27
C SER A 82 -25.72 -8.03 -10.48
N GLY A 83 -27.01 -8.34 -10.24
CA GLY A 83 -27.53 -9.71 -10.33
C GLY A 83 -27.16 -10.61 -9.14
N THR A 84 -26.62 -10.04 -8.05
CA THR A 84 -26.32 -10.77 -6.81
C THR A 84 -27.59 -11.37 -6.21
N LYS A 85 -27.48 -12.61 -5.76
CA LYS A 85 -28.59 -13.34 -5.11
C LYS A 85 -28.59 -13.06 -3.61
N GLU A 86 -29.68 -13.47 -2.96
CA GLU A 86 -29.77 -13.45 -1.50
C GLU A 86 -28.62 -14.26 -0.88
N GLY A 87 -27.91 -13.65 0.06
CA GLY A 87 -26.74 -14.21 0.73
C GLY A 87 -25.39 -14.00 0.01
N ASP A 88 -25.38 -13.59 -1.26
CA ASP A 88 -24.14 -13.27 -1.95
C ASP A 88 -23.56 -11.96 -1.43
N LEU A 89 -22.24 -11.97 -1.15
CA LEU A 89 -21.48 -10.79 -0.70
C LEU A 89 -20.88 -10.06 -1.92
N MET A 90 -21.00 -8.76 -1.95
CA MET A 90 -20.25 -7.89 -2.84
C MET A 90 -19.30 -7.05 -2.02
N ASP A 91 -18.01 -7.26 -2.21
CA ASP A 91 -16.91 -6.51 -1.56
C ASP A 91 -16.30 -5.58 -2.60
N VAL A 92 -16.31 -4.28 -2.33
CA VAL A 92 -15.85 -3.26 -3.27
C VAL A 92 -15.21 -2.09 -2.53
N GLU A 93 -14.11 -1.62 -3.09
CA GLU A 93 -13.47 -0.37 -2.65
C GLU A 93 -14.07 0.80 -3.42
N ILE A 94 -14.53 1.80 -2.71
CA ILE A 94 -15.21 2.97 -3.26
C ILE A 94 -14.51 4.24 -2.81
N THR A 95 -14.11 5.07 -3.76
CA THR A 95 -13.63 6.43 -3.48
C THR A 95 -14.80 7.40 -3.52
N MET A 96 -15.02 8.11 -2.44
CA MET A 96 -16.04 9.15 -2.33
C MET A 96 -15.34 10.52 -2.40
N GLU A 97 -15.43 11.16 -3.56
CA GLU A 97 -14.75 12.43 -3.82
C GLU A 97 -15.31 13.56 -2.95
N SER A 98 -16.62 13.59 -2.70
CA SER A 98 -17.29 14.58 -1.86
C SER A 98 -16.74 14.64 -0.43
N LEU A 99 -16.23 13.53 0.10
CA LEU A 99 -15.63 13.44 1.43
C LEU A 99 -14.09 13.32 1.39
N GLN A 100 -13.49 13.12 0.23
CA GLN A 100 -12.07 12.78 0.05
C GLN A 100 -11.67 11.54 0.87
N LYS A 101 -12.51 10.52 0.82
CA LYS A 101 -12.35 9.28 1.58
C LYS A 101 -12.42 8.05 0.67
N VAL A 102 -11.73 7.01 1.10
CA VAL A 102 -11.79 5.67 0.51
C VAL A 102 -12.42 4.72 1.51
N PHE A 103 -13.47 4.05 1.06
CA PHE A 103 -14.20 3.07 1.87
C PHE A 103 -14.06 1.68 1.29
N ASN A 104 -13.81 0.70 2.14
CA ASN A 104 -14.08 -0.69 1.80
C ASN A 104 -15.51 -1.01 2.22
N THR A 105 -16.33 -1.43 1.27
CA THR A 105 -17.77 -1.58 1.43
C THR A 105 -18.21 -2.99 1.07
N VAL A 106 -18.83 -3.68 2.02
CA VAL A 106 -19.44 -5.00 1.81
C VAL A 106 -20.95 -4.85 1.83
N MET A 107 -21.59 -5.30 0.77
CA MET A 107 -23.05 -5.32 0.66
C MET A 107 -23.58 -6.73 0.46
N TYR A 108 -24.76 -7.02 1.05
CA TYR A 108 -25.46 -8.29 0.86
C TYR A 108 -26.96 -8.14 1.11
N LYS A 109 -27.76 -8.94 0.39
CA LYS A 109 -29.21 -9.09 0.65
C LYS A 109 -29.43 -10.08 1.77
N SER A 110 -30.03 -9.63 2.87
CA SER A 110 -30.45 -10.51 3.97
C SER A 110 -31.85 -11.14 3.74
N GLU A 111 -32.70 -10.44 3.02
CA GLU A 111 -34.04 -10.81 2.63
C GLU A 111 -34.36 -10.15 1.29
N ALA A 112 -35.43 -10.54 0.61
CA ALA A 112 -35.74 -10.07 -0.74
C ALA A 112 -35.74 -8.54 -0.91
N ASP A 113 -36.19 -7.83 0.13
CA ASP A 113 -36.37 -6.37 0.09
C ASP A 113 -35.37 -5.60 0.96
N TYR A 114 -34.36 -6.27 1.54
CA TYR A 114 -33.39 -5.62 2.40
C TYR A 114 -31.94 -5.84 1.96
N ILE A 115 -31.21 -4.75 1.87
CA ILE A 115 -29.76 -4.74 1.60
C ILE A 115 -29.05 -4.23 2.85
N ASN A 116 -28.07 -4.98 3.32
CA ASN A 116 -27.18 -4.56 4.38
C ASN A 116 -25.89 -4.06 3.77
N MET A 117 -25.35 -3.01 4.34
CA MET A 117 -24.07 -2.39 3.96
C MET A 117 -23.19 -2.26 5.19
N VAL A 118 -21.98 -2.78 5.07
CA VAL A 118 -20.89 -2.59 6.05
C VAL A 118 -19.82 -1.77 5.39
N VAL A 119 -19.36 -0.71 6.06
CA VAL A 119 -18.41 0.25 5.52
C VAL A 119 -17.25 0.43 6.49
N ILE A 120 -16.04 0.40 5.96
CA ILE A 120 -14.80 0.63 6.70
C ILE A 120 -14.05 1.78 6.02
N ASP A 121 -13.73 2.83 6.76
CA ASP A 121 -12.88 3.91 6.28
C ASP A 121 -11.43 3.43 6.21
N VAL A 122 -10.91 3.24 5.00
CA VAL A 122 -9.54 2.78 4.73
C VAL A 122 -8.64 3.90 4.18
N THR A 123 -9.07 5.14 4.24
CA THR A 123 -8.35 6.31 3.70
C THR A 123 -6.92 6.38 4.22
N LYS A 124 -6.76 6.36 5.55
CA LYS A 124 -5.43 6.43 6.17
C LYS A 124 -4.54 5.23 5.84
N GLN A 125 -5.13 4.05 5.70
CA GLN A 125 -4.40 2.85 5.28
C GLN A 125 -3.87 3.03 3.85
N LYS A 126 -4.71 3.48 2.91
CA LYS A 126 -4.32 3.73 1.51
C LYS A 126 -3.24 4.80 1.39
N GLU A 127 -3.39 5.92 2.08
CA GLU A 127 -2.35 6.96 2.11
C GLU A 127 -1.01 6.43 2.62
N THR A 128 -1.04 5.53 3.61
CA THR A 128 0.18 4.93 4.17
C THR A 128 0.80 3.94 3.19
N GLU A 129 -0.02 3.12 2.53
CA GLU A 129 0.42 2.17 1.49
C GLU A 129 1.07 2.90 0.30
N GLU A 130 0.48 4.00 -0.16
CA GLU A 130 1.05 4.83 -1.23
C GLU A 130 2.38 5.46 -0.83
N LYS A 131 2.47 6.04 0.37
CA LYS A 131 3.73 6.61 0.90
C LYS A 131 4.82 5.56 1.02
N LEU A 132 4.47 4.37 1.52
CA LEU A 132 5.41 3.25 1.63
C LEU A 132 5.87 2.77 0.26
N SER A 133 4.96 2.60 -0.68
CA SER A 133 5.26 2.20 -2.06
C SER A 133 6.22 3.18 -2.72
N LYS A 134 5.96 4.49 -2.58
CA LYS A 134 6.84 5.53 -3.09
C LYS A 134 8.23 5.49 -2.44
N ALA A 135 8.29 5.36 -1.12
CA ALA A 135 9.56 5.29 -0.40
C ALA A 135 10.40 4.07 -0.84
N ILE A 136 9.77 2.93 -1.11
CA ILE A 136 10.44 1.73 -1.63
C ILE A 136 11.02 2.00 -3.03
N VAL A 137 10.26 2.63 -3.91
CA VAL A 137 10.73 2.98 -5.26
C VAL A 137 11.93 3.93 -5.20
N ASP A 138 11.85 4.98 -4.38
CA ASP A 138 12.92 5.97 -4.23
C ASP A 138 14.19 5.33 -3.61
N ALA A 139 14.04 4.48 -2.60
CA ALA A 139 15.16 3.74 -2.01
C ALA A 139 15.83 2.82 -3.02
N ASN A 140 15.06 2.05 -3.80
CA ASN A 140 15.60 1.15 -4.82
C ASN A 140 16.36 1.92 -5.93
N ALA A 141 15.87 3.09 -6.33
CA ALA A 141 16.55 3.95 -7.29
C ALA A 141 17.89 4.46 -6.74
N ALA A 142 17.93 4.88 -5.47
CA ALA A 142 19.16 5.32 -4.80
C ALA A 142 20.19 4.18 -4.68
N TYR A 143 19.75 2.97 -4.28
CA TYR A 143 20.62 1.79 -4.22
C TYR A 143 21.23 1.44 -5.58
N LYS A 144 20.43 1.50 -6.65
CA LYS A 144 20.91 1.23 -8.00
C LYS A 144 22.00 2.22 -8.42
N THR A 145 21.76 3.50 -8.19
CA THR A 145 22.73 4.58 -8.50
C THR A 145 24.04 4.39 -7.71
N GLN A 146 23.94 4.05 -6.41
CA GLN A 146 25.09 3.76 -5.58
C GLN A 146 25.91 2.57 -6.08
N ALA A 147 25.24 1.48 -6.46
CA ALA A 147 25.91 0.29 -6.99
C ALA A 147 26.64 0.57 -8.32
N GLU A 148 26.02 1.33 -9.23
CA GLU A 148 26.64 1.77 -10.49
C GLU A 148 27.84 2.68 -10.24
N PHE A 149 27.73 3.64 -9.31
CA PHE A 149 28.85 4.50 -8.92
C PHE A 149 30.03 3.69 -8.40
N LEU A 150 29.80 2.76 -7.45
CA LEU A 150 30.87 1.92 -6.88
C LEU A 150 31.50 1.02 -7.93
N ALA A 151 30.72 0.44 -8.86
CA ALA A 151 31.25 -0.35 -9.95
C ALA A 151 32.19 0.46 -10.86
N ASN A 152 31.79 1.67 -11.23
CA ASN A 152 32.60 2.56 -12.07
C ASN A 152 33.88 3.01 -11.33
N MET A 153 33.74 3.44 -10.06
CA MET A 153 34.88 3.84 -9.23
C MET A 153 35.91 2.72 -9.08
N SER A 154 35.46 1.48 -8.91
CA SER A 154 36.40 0.34 -8.86
C SER A 154 37.22 0.18 -10.13
N HIS A 155 36.61 0.30 -11.29
CA HIS A 155 37.35 0.22 -12.56
C HIS A 155 38.34 1.36 -12.68
N GLU A 156 37.94 2.59 -12.31
CA GLU A 156 38.82 3.76 -12.38
C GLU A 156 39.98 3.69 -11.38
N ILE A 157 39.79 3.09 -10.21
CA ILE A 157 40.84 2.91 -9.21
C ILE A 157 41.75 1.73 -9.54
N ARG A 158 41.18 0.62 -10.07
CA ARG A 158 41.96 -0.59 -10.41
C ARG A 158 43.02 -0.30 -11.47
N THR A 159 42.69 0.49 -12.46
CA THR A 159 43.63 0.80 -13.59
C THR A 159 44.93 1.44 -13.13
N PRO A 160 44.95 2.57 -12.38
CA PRO A 160 46.19 3.18 -11.90
C PRO A 160 46.94 2.29 -10.89
N ILE A 161 46.21 1.55 -10.04
CA ILE A 161 46.86 0.64 -9.08
C ILE A 161 47.57 -0.51 -9.80
N ASN A 162 46.97 -1.10 -10.83
CA ASN A 162 47.64 -2.12 -11.64
C ASN A 162 48.87 -1.55 -12.36
N GLY A 163 48.82 -0.30 -12.81
CA GLY A 163 49.96 0.41 -13.34
C GLY A 163 51.12 0.55 -12.31
N ILE A 164 50.79 0.97 -11.09
CA ILE A 164 51.76 1.06 -9.98
C ILE A 164 52.35 -0.32 -9.66
N LEU A 165 51.52 -1.37 -9.54
CA LEU A 165 51.97 -2.74 -9.29
C LEU A 165 52.91 -3.23 -10.39
N GLY A 166 52.61 -2.96 -11.67
CA GLY A 166 53.44 -3.33 -12.79
C GLY A 166 54.83 -2.67 -12.72
N MET A 167 54.86 -1.37 -12.41
CA MET A 167 56.14 -0.66 -12.25
C MET A 167 56.95 -1.17 -11.07
N LEU A 168 56.31 -1.43 -9.93
CA LEU A 168 56.95 -2.02 -8.75
C LEU A 168 57.55 -3.40 -9.05
N GLN A 169 56.81 -4.24 -9.78
CA GLN A 169 57.26 -5.57 -10.19
C GLN A 169 58.49 -5.48 -11.12
N LEU A 170 58.43 -4.60 -12.12
CA LEU A 170 59.58 -4.39 -13.04
C LEU A 170 60.83 -3.93 -12.32
N THR A 171 60.67 -2.98 -11.35
CA THR A 171 61.79 -2.48 -10.56
C THR A 171 62.39 -3.56 -9.65
N LEU A 172 61.52 -4.43 -9.06
CA LEU A 172 61.97 -5.54 -8.21
C LEU A 172 62.74 -6.62 -8.96
N MET A 173 62.64 -6.69 -10.30
CA MET A 173 63.36 -7.61 -11.15
C MET A 173 64.82 -7.18 -11.40
N ALA A 174 65.20 -5.93 -11.05
CA ALA A 174 66.57 -5.48 -11.23
C ALA A 174 67.52 -6.23 -10.30
N GLU A 175 68.63 -6.77 -10.87
CA GLU A 175 69.59 -7.58 -10.11
C GLU A 175 70.48 -6.75 -9.17
N ASP A 176 70.69 -5.52 -9.48
CA ASP A 176 71.59 -4.57 -8.77
C ASP A 176 70.87 -3.72 -7.70
N LEU A 177 69.61 -4.04 -7.40
CA LEU A 177 68.81 -3.30 -6.41
C LEU A 177 69.31 -3.55 -5.00
N GLN A 178 69.71 -2.43 -4.30
CA GLN A 178 70.15 -2.49 -2.90
C GLN A 178 69.00 -3.07 -1.98
N ALA A 179 69.41 -3.82 -0.95
CA ALA A 179 68.48 -4.53 -0.07
C ALA A 179 67.40 -3.62 0.56
N ASP A 180 67.79 -2.43 1.06
CA ASP A 180 66.90 -1.47 1.70
C ASP A 180 65.83 -0.96 0.72
N TYR A 181 66.19 -0.71 -0.55
CA TYR A 181 65.22 -0.30 -1.57
C TYR A 181 64.30 -1.45 -1.97
N ARG A 182 64.81 -2.68 -2.01
CA ARG A 182 64.02 -3.86 -2.29
C ARG A 182 62.92 -4.09 -1.25
N ASP A 183 63.23 -3.93 0.04
CA ASP A 183 62.27 -4.08 1.14
C ASP A 183 61.18 -2.99 1.09
N ASN A 184 61.55 -1.76 0.77
CA ASN A 184 60.58 -0.67 0.59
C ASN A 184 59.65 -0.93 -0.58
N LEU A 185 60.16 -1.43 -1.72
CA LEU A 185 59.33 -1.75 -2.90
C LEU A 185 58.41 -2.94 -2.64
N ILE A 186 58.85 -3.96 -1.90
CA ILE A 186 58.00 -5.09 -1.47
C ILE A 186 56.87 -4.58 -0.58
N THR A 187 57.18 -3.69 0.36
CA THR A 187 56.17 -3.08 1.24
C THR A 187 55.12 -2.29 0.44
N ALA A 188 55.57 -1.46 -0.50
CA ALA A 188 54.68 -0.69 -1.38
C ALA A 188 53.79 -1.59 -2.23
N LYS A 189 54.34 -2.70 -2.77
CA LYS A 189 53.60 -3.71 -3.52
C LYS A 189 52.48 -4.35 -2.65
N ASN A 190 52.84 -4.77 -1.43
CA ASN A 190 51.88 -5.37 -0.50
C ASN A 190 50.74 -4.42 -0.11
N CYS A 191 51.04 -3.12 0.02
CA CYS A 191 50.01 -2.08 0.27
C CYS A 191 49.08 -1.94 -0.94
N ALA A 192 49.57 -1.93 -2.15
CA ALA A 192 48.75 -1.83 -3.37
C ALA A 192 47.87 -3.11 -3.57
N ASP A 193 48.42 -4.29 -3.33
CA ASP A 193 47.68 -5.57 -3.38
C ASP A 193 46.55 -5.61 -2.32
N THR A 194 46.83 -5.02 -1.13
CA THR A 194 45.82 -4.93 -0.07
C THR A 194 44.68 -3.99 -0.45
N LEU A 195 45.02 -2.82 -1.05
CA LEU A 195 44.04 -1.84 -1.50
C LEU A 195 43.14 -2.41 -2.59
N LEU A 196 43.65 -3.16 -3.55
CA LEU A 196 42.86 -3.85 -4.57
C LEU A 196 41.90 -4.86 -3.97
N ARG A 197 42.32 -5.57 -2.94
CA ARG A 197 41.44 -6.53 -2.21
C ARG A 197 40.31 -5.79 -1.55
N LEU A 198 40.59 -4.72 -0.80
CA LEU A 198 39.51 -3.95 -0.11
C LEU A 198 38.49 -3.38 -1.10
N ILE A 199 38.93 -2.90 -2.26
CA ILE A 199 38.05 -2.38 -3.30
C ILE A 199 37.14 -3.49 -3.83
N ASN A 200 37.69 -4.70 -4.08
CA ASN A 200 36.89 -5.82 -4.55
C ASN A 200 35.88 -6.28 -3.47
N ASP A 201 36.29 -6.32 -2.20
CA ASP A 201 35.40 -6.68 -1.09
C ASP A 201 34.20 -5.70 -0.97
N ILE A 202 34.46 -4.38 -1.10
CA ILE A 202 33.41 -3.35 -1.09
C ILE A 202 32.43 -3.54 -2.27
N LEU A 203 32.95 -3.89 -3.45
CA LEU A 203 32.12 -4.13 -4.62
C LEU A 203 31.24 -5.38 -4.45
N ASP A 204 31.79 -6.46 -3.90
CA ASP A 204 31.08 -7.70 -3.74
C ASP A 204 29.94 -7.52 -2.73
N ILE A 205 30.17 -6.77 -1.64
CA ILE A 205 29.09 -6.37 -0.70
C ILE A 205 28.02 -5.55 -1.43
N SER A 206 28.41 -4.55 -2.21
CA SER A 206 27.46 -3.71 -2.94
C SER A 206 26.63 -4.45 -3.98
N LYS A 207 27.19 -5.51 -4.63
CA LYS A 207 26.45 -6.38 -5.54
C LYS A 207 25.46 -7.27 -4.81
N LEU A 208 25.84 -7.80 -3.63
CA LEU A 208 24.95 -8.60 -2.77
C LEU A 208 23.76 -7.77 -2.33
N GLU A 209 23.98 -6.55 -1.84
CA GLU A 209 22.91 -5.63 -1.43
C GLU A 209 22.01 -5.20 -2.59
N ALA A 210 22.54 -5.10 -3.81
CA ALA A 210 21.77 -4.79 -5.01
C ALA A 210 21.01 -6.00 -5.60
N GLY A 211 21.06 -7.17 -4.95
CA GLY A 211 20.33 -8.38 -5.38
C GLY A 211 20.83 -8.97 -6.71
N LYS A 212 22.10 -8.77 -7.08
CA LYS A 212 22.70 -9.23 -8.34
C LYS A 212 23.51 -10.53 -8.19
N TYR A 213 23.09 -11.39 -7.26
CA TYR A 213 23.56 -12.78 -7.15
C TYR A 213 22.39 -13.74 -7.19
#